data_78745a8ee96d122f76b8c8542a9c7159
#
_entry.id   78745a8ee96d122f76b8c8542a9c7159
#
_cell.length_a   1.000
_cell.length_b   1.000
_cell.length_c   1.000
_cell.angle_alpha   90.00
_cell.angle_beta   90.00
_cell.angle_gamma   90.00
#
_symmetry.space_group_name_H-M   'P 1'
#
loop_
_entity.id
_entity.type
_entity.pdbx_description
1 polymer ?
#
loop_
_entity_poly.entity_id
_entity_poly.type
_entity_poly.pdbx_seq_one_letter_code
_entity_poly.pdbx_strand_id
1 'polypeptide(L)'
;GQTGELKWEFQTGGWLWASPVIGADGTVFIGSRDTKFYAIDGSTGEKKWEFQTGHGIPSTAAIGPDGTVYFGSMDHKVYALVGKTGIKRWEFKTGNNIWSSPAIGADGTVYIGSEDQKLYALHGQSGEKQWEFKTDGGVYSPPTIGPDGTVYIGSFDAKIYAIDGATGGKKWEFKTQERVRCAPVIGADGTVYAGSYDGRLYALDAKTGGKKWDFPTPDNATSSAALSPNGTLYFGSWDYHLYALKTDSKGLANSPWPMRSQNPSHTGRAAPR
;
A
#
# COMPACT_ATOMS: atom_id res chain seq x y z
N GLY A 1 12.80 8.82 -19.45
CA GLY A 1 13.02 9.34 -20.69
C GLY A 1 13.79 10.65 -20.79
N GLN A 2 14.67 10.73 -21.77
CA GLN A 2 15.44 11.96 -22.04
C GLN A 2 14.63 13.00 -22.82
N THR A 3 13.51 12.62 -23.46
CA THR A 3 12.80 13.48 -24.41
C THR A 3 11.44 14.00 -23.90
N GLY A 4 10.81 13.31 -22.96
CA GLY A 4 9.45 13.67 -22.51
C GLY A 4 8.37 13.53 -23.61
N GLU A 5 8.65 12.81 -24.70
CA GLU A 5 7.69 12.58 -25.79
C GLU A 5 6.56 11.66 -25.35
N LEU A 6 5.33 12.01 -25.75
CA LEU A 6 4.15 11.17 -25.57
C LEU A 6 4.31 9.89 -26.40
N LYS A 7 4.31 8.72 -25.74
CA LYS A 7 4.32 7.44 -26.44
C LYS A 7 2.91 6.99 -26.81
N TRP A 8 2.00 7.09 -25.87
CA TRP A 8 0.60 6.74 -26.02
C TRP A 8 -0.22 7.35 -24.86
N GLU A 9 -1.51 7.43 -25.06
CA GLU A 9 -2.48 7.79 -24.03
C GLU A 9 -3.61 6.77 -24.01
N PHE A 10 -4.20 6.55 -22.84
CA PHE A 10 -5.34 5.67 -22.64
C PHE A 10 -6.40 6.39 -21.84
N GLN A 11 -7.60 6.54 -22.41
CA GLN A 11 -8.71 7.23 -21.78
C GLN A 11 -9.58 6.23 -21.00
N THR A 12 -9.84 6.52 -19.70
CA THR A 12 -10.82 5.85 -18.85
C THR A 12 -12.09 6.69 -18.73
N GLY A 13 -13.18 6.09 -18.26
CA GLY A 13 -14.46 6.79 -18.05
C GLY A 13 -14.55 7.58 -16.75
N GLY A 14 -13.51 7.60 -15.91
CA GLY A 14 -13.51 8.26 -14.60
C GLY A 14 -12.13 8.62 -14.09
N TRP A 15 -12.07 9.24 -12.91
CA TRP A 15 -10.82 9.66 -12.31
C TRP A 15 -9.91 8.49 -11.95
N LEU A 16 -8.61 8.68 -12.13
CA LEU A 16 -7.56 7.75 -11.76
C LEU A 16 -6.96 8.18 -10.40
N TRP A 17 -7.39 7.54 -9.31
CA TRP A 17 -6.84 7.78 -7.97
C TRP A 17 -5.79 6.74 -7.59
N ALA A 18 -5.84 5.57 -8.23
CA ALA A 18 -4.83 4.53 -8.08
C ALA A 18 -3.54 4.91 -8.81
N SER A 19 -2.40 4.49 -8.30
CA SER A 19 -1.16 4.51 -9.06
C SER A 19 -1.12 3.30 -10.01
N PRO A 20 -0.57 3.44 -11.24
CA PRO A 20 -0.36 2.28 -12.12
C PRO A 20 0.70 1.35 -11.54
N VAL A 21 0.59 0.06 -11.82
CA VAL A 21 1.63 -0.93 -11.55
C VAL A 21 1.98 -1.69 -12.82
N ILE A 22 3.23 -2.17 -12.92
CA ILE A 22 3.74 -2.75 -14.17
C ILE A 22 4.07 -4.23 -13.93
N GLY A 23 3.44 -5.11 -14.70
CA GLY A 23 3.71 -6.53 -14.74
C GLY A 23 5.11 -6.86 -15.28
N ALA A 24 5.59 -8.07 -15.05
CA ALA A 24 6.89 -8.51 -15.56
C ALA A 24 6.95 -8.55 -17.11
N ASP A 25 5.80 -8.69 -17.75
CA ASP A 25 5.62 -8.68 -19.20
C ASP A 25 5.41 -7.26 -19.78
N GLY A 26 5.55 -6.22 -18.96
CA GLY A 26 5.32 -4.83 -19.36
C GLY A 26 3.84 -4.41 -19.38
N THR A 27 2.90 -5.26 -18.98
CA THR A 27 1.48 -4.88 -18.86
C THR A 27 1.29 -3.85 -17.75
N VAL A 28 0.61 -2.75 -18.05
CA VAL A 28 0.26 -1.70 -17.08
C VAL A 28 -1.14 -1.97 -16.55
N PHE A 29 -1.27 -2.06 -15.22
CA PHE A 29 -2.54 -2.28 -14.52
C PHE A 29 -2.94 -1.02 -13.77
N ILE A 30 -4.23 -0.65 -13.87
CA ILE A 30 -4.76 0.54 -13.19
C ILE A 30 -6.25 0.41 -12.89
N GLY A 31 -6.65 0.84 -11.69
CA GLY A 31 -8.05 0.99 -11.30
C GLY A 31 -8.57 2.39 -11.58
N SER A 32 -9.84 2.51 -11.95
CA SER A 32 -10.51 3.77 -12.24
C SER A 32 -11.79 3.95 -11.40
N ARG A 33 -12.21 5.19 -11.23
CA ARG A 33 -13.49 5.55 -10.61
C ARG A 33 -14.69 5.22 -11.51
N ASP A 34 -14.46 4.90 -12.79
CA ASP A 34 -15.49 4.41 -13.71
C ASP A 34 -15.92 2.97 -13.43
N THR A 35 -15.46 2.41 -12.30
CA THR A 35 -15.77 1.05 -11.84
C THR A 35 -15.03 -0.06 -12.57
N LYS A 36 -14.05 0.27 -13.39
CA LYS A 36 -13.26 -0.71 -14.16
C LYS A 36 -11.82 -0.77 -13.70
N PHE A 37 -11.27 -1.97 -13.77
CA PHE A 37 -9.84 -2.25 -13.64
C PHE A 37 -9.31 -2.64 -15.01
N TYR A 38 -8.24 -1.97 -15.45
CA TYR A 38 -7.70 -2.10 -16.80
C TYR A 38 -6.33 -2.76 -16.80
N ALA A 39 -6.09 -3.57 -17.82
CA ALA A 39 -4.76 -4.01 -18.24
C ALA A 39 -4.46 -3.48 -19.63
N ILE A 40 -3.36 -2.77 -19.76
CA ILE A 40 -2.96 -2.02 -20.94
C ILE A 40 -1.59 -2.52 -21.37
N ASP A 41 -1.37 -2.69 -22.66
CA ASP A 41 -0.05 -2.96 -23.20
C ASP A 41 0.86 -1.74 -23.01
N GLY A 42 1.93 -1.90 -22.22
CA GLY A 42 2.83 -0.80 -21.86
C GLY A 42 3.65 -0.25 -23.04
N SER A 43 3.72 -0.97 -24.15
CA SER A 43 4.43 -0.52 -25.37
C SER A 43 3.53 0.24 -26.33
N THR A 44 2.27 -0.20 -26.50
CA THR A 44 1.34 0.35 -27.50
C THR A 44 0.23 1.23 -26.91
N GLY A 45 -0.09 1.08 -25.62
CA GLY A 45 -1.24 1.73 -24.99
C GLY A 45 -2.57 1.03 -25.28
N GLU A 46 -2.58 -0.08 -25.99
CA GLU A 46 -3.80 -0.83 -26.30
C GLU A 46 -4.33 -1.58 -25.07
N LYS A 47 -5.66 -1.60 -24.92
CA LYS A 47 -6.31 -2.36 -23.86
C LYS A 47 -6.19 -3.85 -24.14
N LYS A 48 -5.53 -4.59 -23.23
CA LYS A 48 -5.49 -6.04 -23.24
C LYS A 48 -6.81 -6.65 -22.74
N TRP A 49 -7.28 -6.13 -21.60
CA TRP A 49 -8.55 -6.54 -21.01
C TRP A 49 -9.04 -5.49 -20.00
N GLU A 50 -10.30 -5.60 -19.62
CA GLU A 50 -10.88 -4.85 -18.51
C GLU A 50 -11.72 -5.77 -17.63
N PHE A 51 -11.85 -5.43 -16.35
CA PHE A 51 -12.67 -6.12 -15.37
C PHE A 51 -13.61 -5.14 -14.68
N GLN A 52 -14.89 -5.47 -14.63
CA GLN A 52 -15.94 -4.62 -14.05
C GLN A 52 -16.12 -4.95 -12.56
N THR A 53 -16.09 -3.92 -11.70
CA THR A 53 -16.47 -3.99 -10.27
C THR A 53 -17.81 -3.28 -10.04
N GLY A 54 -18.36 -3.40 -8.82
CA GLY A 54 -19.61 -2.74 -8.46
C GLY A 54 -19.47 -1.24 -8.15
N HIS A 55 -18.26 -0.74 -7.88
CA HIS A 55 -17.97 0.67 -7.59
C HIS A 55 -16.52 1.03 -7.97
N GLY A 56 -16.14 2.32 -7.84
CA GLY A 56 -14.82 2.81 -8.20
C GLY A 56 -13.66 2.12 -7.48
N ILE A 57 -12.50 2.11 -8.11
CA ILE A 57 -11.28 1.43 -7.64
C ILE A 57 -10.21 2.47 -7.29
N PRO A 58 -10.12 2.92 -6.02
CA PRO A 58 -9.08 3.86 -5.56
C PRO A 58 -7.78 3.15 -5.16
N SER A 59 -7.82 1.84 -4.96
CA SER A 59 -6.71 1.00 -4.52
C SER A 59 -5.67 0.83 -5.63
N THR A 60 -4.40 1.11 -5.31
CA THR A 60 -3.28 0.69 -6.17
C THR A 60 -3.13 -0.82 -6.08
N ALA A 61 -2.99 -1.49 -7.20
CA ALA A 61 -2.88 -2.94 -7.22
C ALA A 61 -1.55 -3.45 -6.66
N ALA A 62 -1.53 -4.72 -6.22
CA ALA A 62 -0.31 -5.48 -5.96
C ALA A 62 -0.26 -6.71 -6.87
N ILE A 63 0.93 -7.07 -7.34
CA ILE A 63 1.14 -8.20 -8.26
C ILE A 63 1.91 -9.28 -7.52
N GLY A 64 1.32 -10.46 -7.39
CA GLY A 64 1.94 -11.64 -6.82
C GLY A 64 3.05 -12.22 -7.71
N PRO A 65 3.91 -13.09 -7.17
CA PRO A 65 4.99 -13.71 -7.93
C PRO A 65 4.50 -14.62 -9.07
N ASP A 66 3.26 -15.11 -8.98
CA ASP A 66 2.58 -15.89 -10.01
C ASP A 66 1.82 -15.04 -11.05
N GLY A 67 1.97 -13.71 -10.98
CA GLY A 67 1.28 -12.77 -11.86
C GLY A 67 -0.19 -12.51 -11.51
N THR A 68 -0.67 -12.96 -10.36
CA THR A 68 -2.00 -12.59 -9.84
C THR A 68 -2.01 -11.13 -9.44
N VAL A 69 -3.05 -10.41 -9.85
CA VAL A 69 -3.22 -8.99 -9.54
C VAL A 69 -4.30 -8.84 -8.48
N TYR A 70 -3.95 -8.19 -7.36
CA TYR A 70 -4.84 -7.97 -6.22
C TYR A 70 -5.17 -6.48 -6.08
N PHE A 71 -6.42 -6.15 -5.82
CA PHE A 71 -6.85 -4.77 -5.55
C PHE A 71 -8.14 -4.72 -4.72
N GLY A 72 -8.38 -3.58 -4.08
CA GLY A 72 -9.61 -3.29 -3.37
C GLY A 72 -10.51 -2.36 -4.16
N SER A 73 -11.82 -2.47 -3.96
CA SER A 73 -12.84 -1.61 -4.56
C SER A 73 -13.76 -0.99 -3.49
N MET A 74 -14.37 0.13 -3.83
CA MET A 74 -15.41 0.76 -3.01
C MET A 74 -16.74 -0.01 -3.05
N ASP A 75 -16.83 -1.13 -3.77
CA ASP A 75 -17.94 -2.09 -3.67
C ASP A 75 -17.78 -3.06 -2.50
N HIS A 76 -16.86 -2.77 -1.58
CA HIS A 76 -16.55 -3.53 -0.38
C HIS A 76 -15.85 -4.87 -0.66
N LYS A 77 -15.21 -5.04 -1.81
CA LYS A 77 -14.58 -6.31 -2.17
C LYS A 77 -13.10 -6.14 -2.47
N VAL A 78 -12.35 -7.17 -2.08
CA VAL A 78 -11.00 -7.45 -2.56
C VAL A 78 -11.11 -8.41 -3.72
N TYR A 79 -10.39 -8.15 -4.79
CA TYR A 79 -10.35 -8.97 -5.98
C TYR A 79 -8.96 -9.53 -6.24
N ALA A 80 -8.91 -10.77 -6.74
CA ALA A 80 -7.73 -11.38 -7.32
C ALA A 80 -8.02 -11.82 -8.75
N LEU A 81 -7.25 -11.30 -9.70
CA LEU A 81 -7.39 -11.61 -11.11
C LEU A 81 -6.12 -12.27 -11.67
N VAL A 82 -6.27 -13.14 -12.65
CA VAL A 82 -5.15 -13.62 -13.47
C VAL A 82 -4.64 -12.45 -14.29
N GLY A 83 -3.45 -11.93 -14.03
CA GLY A 83 -2.93 -10.71 -14.67
C GLY A 83 -2.87 -10.79 -16.20
N LYS A 84 -2.62 -11.98 -16.76
CA LYS A 84 -2.57 -12.17 -18.22
C LYS A 84 -3.93 -12.08 -18.91
N THR A 85 -5.03 -12.47 -18.24
CA THR A 85 -6.35 -12.66 -18.88
C THR A 85 -7.48 -11.85 -18.27
N GLY A 86 -7.29 -11.27 -17.07
CA GLY A 86 -8.35 -10.58 -16.31
C GLY A 86 -9.40 -11.51 -15.71
N ILE A 87 -9.24 -12.83 -15.82
CA ILE A 87 -10.17 -13.81 -15.24
C ILE A 87 -10.07 -13.75 -13.72
N LYS A 88 -11.24 -13.59 -13.07
CA LYS A 88 -11.31 -13.56 -11.61
C LYS A 88 -10.95 -14.94 -11.03
N ARG A 89 -9.95 -14.96 -10.14
CA ARG A 89 -9.61 -16.15 -9.33
C ARG A 89 -10.54 -16.23 -8.13
N TRP A 90 -10.66 -15.14 -7.39
CA TRP A 90 -11.52 -15.05 -6.22
C TRP A 90 -11.90 -13.59 -5.92
N GLU A 91 -12.89 -13.43 -5.08
CA GLU A 91 -13.24 -12.18 -4.42
C GLU A 91 -13.51 -12.43 -2.93
N PHE A 92 -13.19 -11.44 -2.10
CA PHE A 92 -13.48 -11.45 -0.67
C PHE A 92 -14.25 -10.20 -0.29
N LYS A 93 -15.37 -10.36 0.44
CA LYS A 93 -16.23 -9.24 0.85
C LYS A 93 -15.84 -8.75 2.25
N THR A 94 -15.58 -7.45 2.37
CA THR A 94 -15.41 -6.71 3.63
C THR A 94 -16.73 -6.03 4.04
N GLY A 95 -16.74 -5.38 5.19
CA GLY A 95 -17.93 -4.69 5.69
C GLY A 95 -18.15 -3.29 5.11
N ASN A 96 -17.13 -2.66 4.48
CA ASN A 96 -17.20 -1.30 3.95
C ASN A 96 -16.18 -1.09 2.82
N ASN A 97 -16.09 0.13 2.28
CA ASN A 97 -15.20 0.52 1.19
C ASN A 97 -13.73 0.15 1.45
N ILE A 98 -13.01 -0.15 0.38
CA ILE A 98 -11.58 -0.41 0.43
C ILE A 98 -10.83 0.71 -0.30
N TRP A 99 -10.14 1.54 0.47
CA TRP A 99 -9.26 2.60 -0.01
C TRP A 99 -7.80 2.19 0.07
N SER A 100 -7.50 1.26 0.97
CA SER A 100 -6.17 0.72 1.16
C SER A 100 -5.68 -0.01 -0.07
N SER A 101 -4.38 0.03 -0.31
CA SER A 101 -3.74 -0.81 -1.33
C SER A 101 -3.21 -2.08 -0.67
N PRO A 102 -3.27 -3.25 -1.32
CA PRO A 102 -2.77 -4.49 -0.73
C PRO A 102 -1.24 -4.53 -0.63
N ALA A 103 -0.75 -5.29 0.33
CA ALA A 103 0.65 -5.71 0.46
C ALA A 103 0.72 -7.25 0.46
N ILE A 104 1.82 -7.81 -0.06
CA ILE A 104 1.98 -9.26 -0.21
C ILE A 104 3.15 -9.74 0.64
N GLY A 105 2.89 -10.65 1.56
CA GLY A 105 3.89 -11.32 2.39
C GLY A 105 4.77 -12.27 1.59
N ALA A 106 5.90 -12.68 2.18
CA ALA A 106 6.82 -13.64 1.59
C ALA A 106 6.16 -15.02 1.35
N ASP A 107 5.17 -15.37 2.16
CA ASP A 107 4.36 -16.58 2.07
C ASP A 107 3.21 -16.48 1.05
N GLY A 108 3.02 -15.29 0.45
CA GLY A 108 1.93 -15.00 -0.48
C GLY A 108 0.63 -14.54 0.20
N THR A 109 0.62 -14.31 1.52
CA THR A 109 -0.51 -13.72 2.22
C THR A 109 -0.75 -12.29 1.74
N VAL A 110 -2.01 -11.94 1.45
CA VAL A 110 -2.43 -10.61 1.02
C VAL A 110 -3.02 -9.86 2.20
N TYR A 111 -2.39 -8.75 2.58
CA TYR A 111 -2.86 -7.86 3.65
C TYR A 111 -3.53 -6.64 3.05
N ILE A 112 -4.72 -6.28 3.55
CA ILE A 112 -5.46 -5.12 3.06
C ILE A 112 -6.36 -4.53 4.15
N GLY A 113 -6.36 -3.21 4.26
CA GLY A 113 -7.22 -2.47 5.18
C GLY A 113 -8.57 -2.14 4.56
N SER A 114 -9.60 -2.00 5.40
CA SER A 114 -10.93 -1.57 5.00
C SER A 114 -11.45 -0.45 5.92
N GLU A 115 -12.36 0.33 5.40
CA GLU A 115 -13.11 1.35 6.15
C GLU A 115 -14.00 0.74 7.25
N ASP A 116 -14.25 -0.58 7.22
CA ASP A 116 -14.96 -1.33 8.26
C ASP A 116 -14.14 -1.52 9.54
N GLN A 117 -13.02 -0.77 9.69
CA GLN A 117 -12.14 -0.78 10.87
C GLN A 117 -11.30 -2.04 11.01
N LYS A 118 -11.04 -2.75 9.92
CA LYS A 118 -10.27 -4.00 9.97
C LYS A 118 -9.12 -4.01 8.98
N LEU A 119 -8.03 -4.65 9.41
CA LEU A 119 -7.02 -5.21 8.52
C LEU A 119 -7.33 -6.69 8.32
N TYR A 120 -7.31 -7.14 7.09
CA TYR A 120 -7.51 -8.52 6.70
C TYR A 120 -6.22 -9.15 6.20
N ALA A 121 -5.99 -10.40 6.56
CA ALA A 121 -5.00 -11.28 5.94
C ALA A 121 -5.74 -12.39 5.19
N LEU A 122 -5.49 -12.46 3.89
CA LEU A 122 -6.15 -13.39 2.98
C LEU A 122 -5.12 -14.32 2.35
N HIS A 123 -5.45 -15.59 2.22
CA HIS A 123 -4.63 -16.54 1.47
C HIS A 123 -4.60 -16.15 -0.02
N GLY A 124 -3.43 -15.83 -0.58
CA GLY A 124 -3.31 -15.24 -1.91
C GLY A 124 -3.92 -16.06 -3.04
N GLN A 125 -3.88 -17.39 -2.97
CA GLN A 125 -4.42 -18.25 -4.04
C GLN A 125 -5.92 -18.53 -3.92
N SER A 126 -6.46 -18.64 -2.68
CA SER A 126 -7.87 -19.00 -2.46
C SER A 126 -8.78 -17.84 -2.05
N GLY A 127 -8.20 -16.74 -1.51
CA GLY A 127 -8.96 -15.64 -0.95
C GLY A 127 -9.57 -15.93 0.42
N GLU A 128 -9.28 -17.10 1.01
CA GLU A 128 -9.75 -17.44 2.35
C GLU A 128 -9.13 -16.52 3.39
N LYS A 129 -9.97 -16.03 4.32
CA LYS A 129 -9.51 -15.21 5.42
C LYS A 129 -8.71 -16.07 6.40
N GLN A 130 -7.43 -15.74 6.57
CA GLN A 130 -6.57 -16.36 7.58
C GLN A 130 -6.84 -15.75 8.96
N TRP A 131 -6.88 -14.42 9.02
CA TRP A 131 -7.21 -13.68 10.23
C TRP A 131 -7.71 -12.27 9.89
N GLU A 132 -8.26 -11.58 10.88
CA GLU A 132 -8.57 -10.15 10.83
C GLU A 132 -8.11 -9.47 12.12
N PHE A 133 -7.66 -8.23 12.02
CA PHE A 133 -7.31 -7.38 13.15
C PHE A 133 -8.24 -6.17 13.19
N LYS A 134 -8.93 -5.96 14.32
CA LYS A 134 -9.87 -4.85 14.49
C LYS A 134 -9.18 -3.64 15.12
N THR A 135 -9.40 -2.46 14.53
CA THR A 135 -9.06 -1.14 15.06
C THR A 135 -10.33 -0.40 15.48
N ASP A 136 -10.19 0.79 16.10
CA ASP A 136 -11.33 1.64 16.49
C ASP A 136 -11.70 2.68 15.42
N GLY A 137 -11.00 2.68 14.27
CA GLY A 137 -11.24 3.56 13.12
C GLY A 137 -10.91 2.89 11.80
N GLY A 138 -11.36 3.44 10.68
CA GLY A 138 -11.11 2.85 9.36
C GLY A 138 -9.62 2.68 9.04
N VAL A 139 -9.24 1.58 8.38
CA VAL A 139 -7.87 1.30 7.94
C VAL A 139 -7.71 1.68 6.47
N TYR A 140 -7.35 2.95 6.25
CA TYR A 140 -7.10 3.50 4.90
C TYR A 140 -5.63 3.36 4.48
N SER A 141 -4.75 3.24 5.48
CA SER A 141 -3.31 3.09 5.28
C SER A 141 -3.01 1.80 4.52
N PRO A 142 -2.25 1.85 3.42
CA PRO A 142 -1.67 0.63 2.85
C PRO A 142 -0.74 -0.05 3.86
N PRO A 143 -0.85 -1.38 4.06
CA PRO A 143 0.07 -2.10 4.94
C PRO A 143 1.49 -2.09 4.40
N THR A 144 2.47 -2.14 5.30
CA THR A 144 3.87 -2.45 5.00
C THR A 144 4.34 -3.62 5.86
N ILE A 145 5.33 -4.37 5.37
CA ILE A 145 5.73 -5.62 5.98
C ILE A 145 7.21 -5.55 6.31
N GLY A 146 7.57 -5.81 7.55
CA GLY A 146 8.95 -5.88 8.02
C GLY A 146 9.67 -7.18 7.63
N PRO A 147 11.00 -7.25 7.82
CA PRO A 147 11.80 -8.44 7.52
C PRO A 147 11.38 -9.68 8.32
N ASP A 148 10.82 -9.47 9.51
CA ASP A 148 10.34 -10.51 10.42
C ASP A 148 8.86 -10.88 10.18
N GLY A 149 8.25 -10.39 9.10
CA GLY A 149 6.85 -10.60 8.80
C GLY A 149 5.86 -9.72 9.59
N THR A 150 6.34 -8.79 10.40
CA THR A 150 5.47 -7.83 11.11
C THR A 150 4.78 -6.90 10.12
N VAL A 151 3.47 -6.76 10.23
CA VAL A 151 2.65 -5.87 9.40
C VAL A 151 2.40 -4.56 10.14
N TYR A 152 2.73 -3.44 9.51
CA TYR A 152 2.53 -2.09 10.06
C TYR A 152 1.43 -1.36 9.29
N ILE A 153 0.52 -0.74 10.02
CA ILE A 153 -0.57 0.08 9.48
C ILE A 153 -0.79 1.35 10.30
N GLY A 154 -1.34 2.36 9.67
CA GLY A 154 -2.00 3.47 10.34
C GLY A 154 -3.51 3.29 10.34
N SER A 155 -4.19 3.90 11.30
CA SER A 155 -5.65 3.86 11.40
C SER A 155 -6.23 5.25 11.66
N PHE A 156 -7.49 5.41 11.34
CA PHE A 156 -8.25 6.63 11.64
C PHE A 156 -8.63 6.77 13.12
N ASP A 157 -8.28 5.78 13.96
CA ASP A 157 -8.35 5.88 15.42
C ASP A 157 -7.15 6.61 16.06
N ALA A 158 -6.34 7.29 15.23
CA ALA A 158 -5.13 7.99 15.65
C ALA A 158 -4.04 7.05 16.22
N LYS A 159 -3.89 5.85 15.66
CA LYS A 159 -2.85 4.91 16.07
C LYS A 159 -2.07 4.34 14.88
N ILE A 160 -0.82 4.01 15.16
CA ILE A 160 0.04 3.16 14.33
C ILE A 160 0.14 1.82 15.01
N TYR A 161 -0.06 0.74 14.27
CA TYR A 161 -0.03 -0.62 14.80
C TYR A 161 1.07 -1.45 14.17
N ALA A 162 1.67 -2.33 14.97
CA ALA A 162 2.46 -3.47 14.51
C ALA A 162 1.74 -4.76 14.90
N ILE A 163 1.54 -5.61 13.91
CA ILE A 163 0.72 -6.81 13.98
C ILE A 163 1.57 -7.99 13.52
N ASP A 164 1.52 -9.08 14.23
CA ASP A 164 2.16 -10.32 13.80
C ASP A 164 1.48 -10.82 12.51
N GLY A 165 2.24 -10.92 11.42
CA GLY A 165 1.68 -11.25 10.11
C GLY A 165 1.15 -12.68 10.01
N ALA A 166 1.68 -13.61 10.82
CA ALA A 166 1.24 -15.00 10.82
C ALA A 166 -0.06 -15.21 11.61
N THR A 167 -0.23 -14.49 12.73
CA THR A 167 -1.31 -14.75 13.68
C THR A 167 -2.38 -13.66 13.78
N GLY A 168 -2.08 -12.45 13.29
CA GLY A 168 -2.93 -11.28 13.48
C GLY A 168 -2.85 -10.69 14.89
N GLY A 169 -1.96 -11.20 15.76
CA GLY A 169 -1.77 -10.70 17.11
C GLY A 169 -1.11 -9.32 17.13
N LYS A 170 -1.63 -8.40 17.97
CA LYS A 170 -0.99 -7.09 18.15
C LYS A 170 0.36 -7.24 18.86
N LYS A 171 1.45 -6.77 18.22
CA LYS A 171 2.77 -6.68 18.86
C LYS A 171 2.88 -5.40 19.68
N TRP A 172 2.52 -4.27 19.10
CA TRP A 172 2.47 -2.98 19.77
C TRP A 172 1.53 -1.99 19.06
N GLU A 173 1.18 -0.92 19.75
CA GLU A 173 0.52 0.25 19.18
C GLU A 173 1.20 1.53 19.64
N PHE A 174 1.20 2.55 18.80
CA PHE A 174 1.65 3.90 19.13
C PHE A 174 0.52 4.89 18.84
N LYS A 175 0.18 5.71 19.84
CA LYS A 175 -0.88 6.71 19.74
C LYS A 175 -0.31 8.03 19.21
N THR A 176 -0.86 8.52 18.09
CA THR A 176 -0.70 9.87 17.57
C THR A 176 -1.81 10.78 18.12
N GLN A 177 -1.82 12.07 17.76
CA GLN A 177 -2.89 12.98 18.21
C GLN A 177 -4.08 12.99 17.23
N GLU A 178 -3.84 12.61 15.95
CA GLU A 178 -4.84 12.56 14.89
C GLU A 178 -4.63 11.31 14.02
N ARG A 179 -5.60 11.04 13.14
CA ARG A 179 -5.62 9.87 12.26
C ARG A 179 -4.35 9.69 11.43
N VAL A 180 -4.06 8.44 11.10
CA VAL A 180 -2.91 8.03 10.28
C VAL A 180 -3.42 7.38 9.01
N ARG A 181 -3.17 8.02 7.84
CA ARG A 181 -3.62 7.54 6.53
C ARG A 181 -2.50 7.01 5.65
N CYS A 182 -1.29 7.56 5.81
CA CYS A 182 -0.16 7.19 4.97
C CYS A 182 0.27 5.73 5.20
N ALA A 183 0.90 5.12 4.20
CA ALA A 183 1.63 3.88 4.39
C ALA A 183 2.87 4.15 5.23
N PRO A 184 3.15 3.36 6.29
CA PRO A 184 4.44 3.41 6.97
C PRO A 184 5.59 3.06 6.00
N VAL A 185 6.82 3.47 6.33
CA VAL A 185 8.04 3.08 5.61
C VAL A 185 9.02 2.47 6.61
N ILE A 186 9.68 1.39 6.23
CA ILE A 186 10.57 0.65 7.11
C ILE A 186 12.00 0.80 6.65
N GLY A 187 12.83 1.40 7.49
CA GLY A 187 14.26 1.55 7.27
C GLY A 187 15.05 0.30 7.59
N ALA A 188 16.21 0.14 6.95
CA ALA A 188 17.13 -0.98 7.19
C ALA A 188 17.67 -1.02 8.64
N ASP A 189 17.62 0.11 9.35
CA ASP A 189 17.98 0.24 10.77
C ASP A 189 16.86 -0.20 11.74
N GLY A 190 15.75 -0.72 11.23
CA GLY A 190 14.59 -1.11 12.03
C GLY A 190 13.79 0.09 12.55
N THR A 191 13.77 1.20 11.82
CA THR A 191 12.90 2.34 12.13
C THR A 191 11.67 2.33 11.23
N VAL A 192 10.50 2.52 11.83
CA VAL A 192 9.22 2.70 11.11
C VAL A 192 8.90 4.19 11.08
N TYR A 193 8.74 4.72 9.87
CA TYR A 193 8.38 6.13 9.66
C TYR A 193 6.92 6.22 9.21
N ALA A 194 6.12 7.04 9.88
CA ALA A 194 4.73 7.28 9.51
C ALA A 194 4.31 8.72 9.82
N GLY A 195 3.65 9.35 8.87
CA GLY A 195 3.07 10.68 9.04
C GLY A 195 1.64 10.60 9.58
N SER A 196 1.19 11.66 10.25
CA SER A 196 -0.14 11.79 10.82
C SER A 196 -0.79 13.12 10.42
N TYR A 197 -2.11 13.16 10.53
CA TYR A 197 -2.90 14.40 10.38
C TYR A 197 -2.65 15.40 11.51
N ASP A 198 -1.94 15.02 12.58
CA ASP A 198 -1.50 15.96 13.64
C ASP A 198 -0.30 16.83 13.23
N GLY A 199 0.09 16.80 11.95
CA GLY A 199 1.22 17.56 11.45
C GLY A 199 2.57 17.01 11.87
N ARG A 200 2.69 15.72 12.16
CA ARG A 200 3.95 15.09 12.54
C ARG A 200 4.30 13.89 11.69
N LEU A 201 5.59 13.77 11.39
CA LEU A 201 6.20 12.53 10.95
C LEU A 201 6.86 11.88 12.17
N TYR A 202 6.47 10.66 12.48
CA TYR A 202 6.99 9.86 13.59
C TYR A 202 8.02 8.85 13.10
N ALA A 203 9.10 8.69 13.86
CA ALA A 203 10.07 7.62 13.72
C ALA A 203 10.00 6.73 14.97
N LEU A 204 9.61 5.49 14.76
CA LEU A 204 9.35 4.51 15.82
C LEU A 204 10.32 3.34 15.71
N ASP A 205 10.68 2.74 16.83
CA ASP A 205 11.40 1.48 16.86
C ASP A 205 10.47 0.35 16.40
N ALA A 206 10.89 -0.40 15.38
CA ALA A 206 10.06 -1.44 14.75
C ALA A 206 9.69 -2.59 15.69
N LYS A 207 10.54 -2.88 16.69
CA LYS A 207 10.33 -3.99 17.64
C LYS A 207 9.41 -3.61 18.79
N THR A 208 9.56 -2.40 19.32
CA THR A 208 8.92 -1.97 20.57
C THR A 208 7.81 -0.96 20.39
N GLY A 209 7.74 -0.26 19.23
CA GLY A 209 6.86 0.88 19.01
C GLY A 209 7.31 2.14 19.75
N GLY A 210 8.44 2.11 20.43
CA GLY A 210 8.99 3.26 21.13
C GLY A 210 9.33 4.40 20.16
N LYS A 211 8.92 5.63 20.51
CA LYS A 211 9.24 6.80 19.69
C LYS A 211 10.74 7.09 19.79
N LYS A 212 11.44 7.05 18.65
CA LYS A 212 12.84 7.48 18.53
C LYS A 212 12.90 9.00 18.43
N TRP A 213 12.12 9.57 17.54
CA TRP A 213 11.95 11.00 17.34
C TRP A 213 10.67 11.31 16.56
N ASP A 214 10.29 12.55 16.49
CA ASP A 214 9.25 13.06 15.60
C ASP A 214 9.69 14.41 14.99
N PHE A 215 9.18 14.72 13.81
CA PHE A 215 9.42 15.97 13.10
C PHE A 215 8.09 16.69 12.87
N PRO A 216 7.92 17.91 13.41
CA PRO A 216 6.68 18.67 13.24
C PRO A 216 6.67 19.37 11.87
N THR A 217 5.49 19.45 11.28
CA THR A 217 5.15 20.27 10.12
C THR A 217 4.01 21.22 10.49
N PRO A 218 3.88 22.38 9.84
CA PRO A 218 2.78 23.32 10.12
C PRO A 218 1.38 22.77 9.82
N ASP A 219 1.26 21.75 8.97
CA ASP A 219 0.00 21.10 8.59
C ASP A 219 0.20 19.58 8.43
N ASN A 220 -0.83 18.86 8.04
CA ASN A 220 -0.92 17.41 7.99
C ASN A 220 0.24 16.74 7.21
N ALA A 221 0.95 15.81 7.83
CA ALA A 221 2.00 14.99 7.23
C ALA A 221 1.39 13.67 6.70
N THR A 222 0.67 13.72 5.57
CA THR A 222 -0.17 12.59 5.12
C THR A 222 0.34 11.83 3.91
N SER A 223 1.41 12.30 3.25
CA SER A 223 2.00 11.53 2.15
C SER A 223 2.72 10.29 2.68
N SER A 224 2.64 9.18 1.94
CA SER A 224 3.54 8.06 2.21
C SER A 224 4.97 8.51 1.91
N ALA A 225 5.87 8.37 2.88
CA ALA A 225 7.25 8.77 2.73
C ALA A 225 8.01 7.85 1.77
N ALA A 226 9.12 8.35 1.23
CA ALA A 226 10.08 7.56 0.44
C ALA A 226 11.46 7.66 1.09
N LEU A 227 12.13 6.53 1.26
CA LEU A 227 13.47 6.46 1.85
C LEU A 227 14.48 6.06 0.78
N SER A 228 15.46 6.94 0.56
CA SER A 228 16.54 6.70 -0.40
C SER A 228 17.64 5.80 0.17
N PRO A 229 18.48 5.18 -0.69
CA PRO A 229 19.58 4.32 -0.25
C PRO A 229 20.61 5.02 0.64
N ASN A 230 20.75 6.35 0.51
CA ASN A 230 21.68 7.14 1.33
C ASN A 230 21.08 7.61 2.66
N GLY A 231 19.87 7.17 3.01
CA GLY A 231 19.22 7.49 4.27
C GLY A 231 18.46 8.82 4.29
N THR A 232 18.21 9.42 3.13
CA THR A 232 17.33 10.61 3.10
C THR A 232 15.87 10.18 2.98
N LEU A 233 15.05 10.63 3.92
CA LEU A 233 13.61 10.39 3.96
C LEU A 233 12.87 11.59 3.37
N TYR A 234 12.07 11.37 2.35
CA TYR A 234 11.28 12.40 1.68
C TYR A 234 9.80 12.21 1.98
N PHE A 235 9.09 13.29 2.33
CA PHE A 235 7.64 13.27 2.49
C PHE A 235 7.04 14.66 2.26
N GLY A 236 5.79 14.70 1.80
CA GLY A 236 5.03 15.93 1.61
C GLY A 236 4.07 16.20 2.75
N SER A 237 3.84 17.48 3.03
CA SER A 237 2.84 17.97 3.97
C SER A 237 1.83 18.88 3.27
N TRP A 238 0.65 19.06 3.89
CA TRP A 238 -0.37 19.98 3.37
C TRP A 238 -0.01 21.46 3.55
N ASP A 239 1.08 21.74 4.25
CA ASP A 239 1.69 23.07 4.31
C ASP A 239 2.40 23.48 3.01
N TYR A 240 2.20 22.74 1.93
CA TYR A 240 2.78 22.91 0.59
C TYR A 240 4.28 22.67 0.51
N HIS A 241 4.89 21.96 1.48
CA HIS A 241 6.31 21.64 1.46
C HIS A 241 6.58 20.15 1.20
N LEU A 242 7.65 19.91 0.46
CA LEU A 242 8.33 18.62 0.40
C LEU A 242 9.54 18.67 1.34
N TYR A 243 9.57 17.78 2.30
CA TYR A 243 10.64 17.68 3.28
C TYR A 243 11.62 16.58 2.90
N ALA A 244 12.89 16.83 3.18
CA ALA A 244 13.99 15.87 3.07
C ALA A 244 14.72 15.79 4.41
N LEU A 245 14.57 14.69 5.12
CA LEU A 245 15.19 14.48 6.43
C LEU A 245 16.32 13.50 6.34
N LYS A 246 17.44 13.82 6.98
CA LYS A 246 18.54 12.86 7.15
C LYS A 246 18.16 11.87 8.26
N THR A 247 18.29 10.57 7.97
CA THR A 247 18.10 9.50 8.93
C THR A 247 19.38 8.68 9.07
N ASP A 248 19.43 7.81 10.09
CA ASP A 248 20.55 6.87 10.26
C ASP A 248 20.37 5.59 9.44
N SER A 249 19.23 5.43 8.78
CA SER A 249 18.94 4.27 7.94
C SER A 249 19.77 4.28 6.66
N LYS A 250 20.28 3.13 6.27
CA LYS A 250 20.98 2.92 5.00
C LYS A 250 20.04 2.37 3.92
N GLY A 251 18.87 3.04 3.75
CA GLY A 251 17.85 2.66 2.79
C GLY A 251 16.70 1.86 3.42
N LEU A 252 15.90 1.26 2.58
CA LEU A 252 14.75 0.45 2.99
C LEU A 252 15.17 -0.87 3.64
N ALA A 253 14.33 -1.38 4.52
CA ALA A 253 14.47 -2.72 5.05
C ALA A 253 14.46 -3.76 3.92
N ASN A 254 15.28 -4.80 4.04
CA ASN A 254 15.20 -5.96 3.15
C ASN A 254 14.01 -6.83 3.57
N SER A 255 12.85 -6.52 3.02
CA SER A 255 11.58 -7.16 3.36
C SER A 255 10.68 -7.30 2.13
N PRO A 256 9.62 -8.13 2.19
CA PRO A 256 8.72 -8.34 1.07
C PRO A 256 8.01 -7.05 0.63
N TRP A 257 7.68 -6.15 1.58
CA TRP A 257 6.87 -4.96 1.31
C TRP A 257 7.22 -3.79 2.23
N PRO A 258 8.46 -3.20 2.14
CA PRO A 258 8.96 -2.22 3.11
C PRO A 258 8.31 -0.84 3.00
N MET A 259 7.57 -0.56 1.92
CA MET A 259 6.88 0.71 1.67
C MET A 259 5.68 0.52 0.72
N ARG A 260 4.87 1.58 0.53
CA ARG A 260 3.78 1.58 -0.46
C ARG A 260 4.29 1.16 -1.84
N SER A 261 3.55 0.29 -2.52
CA SER A 261 3.90 -0.26 -3.84
C SER A 261 5.26 -0.98 -3.87
N GLN A 262 5.68 -1.54 -2.72
CA GLN A 262 6.79 -2.46 -2.50
C GLN A 262 8.20 -1.81 -2.52
N ASN A 263 8.52 -0.98 -3.47
CA ASN A 263 9.87 -0.42 -3.63
C ASN A 263 9.83 1.03 -4.16
N PRO A 264 10.99 1.74 -4.16
CA PRO A 264 11.06 3.13 -4.65
C PRO A 264 10.66 3.32 -6.12
N SER A 265 10.73 2.25 -6.92
CA SER A 265 10.28 2.27 -8.33
C SER A 265 8.77 2.03 -8.46
N HIS A 266 8.05 1.90 -7.34
CA HIS A 266 6.59 1.67 -7.29
C HIS A 266 6.11 0.53 -8.20
N THR A 267 6.88 -0.56 -8.28
CA THR A 267 6.54 -1.68 -9.18
C THR A 267 5.29 -2.44 -8.73
N GLY A 268 4.95 -2.39 -7.44
CA GLY A 268 3.81 -3.11 -6.87
C GLY A 268 3.90 -4.63 -7.03
N ARG A 269 5.10 -5.17 -7.28
CA ARG A 269 5.34 -6.60 -7.49
C ARG A 269 6.05 -7.22 -6.31
N ALA A 270 5.54 -8.35 -5.82
CA ALA A 270 6.28 -9.18 -4.90
C ALA A 270 7.52 -9.78 -5.60
N ALA A 271 8.61 -9.96 -4.84
CA ALA A 271 9.80 -10.62 -5.36
C ALA A 271 9.45 -12.06 -5.79
N PRO A 272 10.07 -12.60 -6.86
CA PRO A 272 9.99 -14.02 -7.17
C PRO A 272 10.48 -14.86 -5.97
N ARG A 273 9.84 -15.97 -5.72
CA ARG A 273 10.28 -16.95 -4.71
C ARG A 273 11.48 -17.73 -5.21
#